data_86364f2cbd8d27582aa8e5ea569d10f6
#
_entry.id   86364f2cbd8d27582aa8e5ea569d10f6
#
_cell.length_a   1.000
_cell.length_b   1.000
_cell.length_c   1.000
_cell.angle_alpha   90.00
_cell.angle_beta   90.00
_cell.angle_gamma   90.00
#
_symmetry.space_group_name_H-M   'P 1'
#
loop_
_entity.id
_entity.type
_entity.pdbx_description
1 polymer ?
#
loop_
_entity_poly.entity_id
_entity_poly.type
_entity_poly.pdbx_seq_one_letter_code
_entity_poly.pdbx_strand_id
1 'polypeptide(L)'
;LLLTFFYRHMKPIIDSGRLYIAQPPLYRLKKGNSTVYKKDDTDLEDYLIEEGLKNTKYENTQQSQVAGEQLKEIIYLSKKTKNLVMPLLRRVDNADIIEHTAIVRGLDLRNLKDKTIGQEIAKYLQQRLNLISNISQKNWKVSHNTDHIIFERTIRGFTEKYIIDEDFVITPESKALNELKNDLMENFYRLKETGCGIINHKNEEFKIFGPLDLIDKILDFGKSGLQINRYKGLGEMNPDQLWETTLDNNERVLLAVKINEVDAANKAFEDLMGGETDAR
;
A
#
# COMPACT_ATOMS: atom_id res chain seq x y z
N LEU A 1 -17.61 6.49 -25.51
CA LEU A 1 -18.56 6.83 -26.57
C LEU A 1 -18.88 8.35 -26.59
N LEU A 2 -19.36 8.96 -25.49
CA LEU A 2 -19.64 10.40 -25.45
C LEU A 2 -18.40 11.26 -25.68
N LEU A 3 -17.25 10.96 -25.09
CA LEU A 3 -16.00 11.67 -25.32
C LEU A 3 -15.59 11.59 -26.79
N THR A 4 -15.73 10.43 -27.43
CA THR A 4 -15.46 10.26 -28.86
C THR A 4 -16.37 11.15 -29.71
N PHE A 5 -17.67 11.23 -29.36
CA PHE A 5 -18.62 12.11 -30.04
C PHE A 5 -18.19 13.58 -29.91
N PHE A 6 -17.92 14.08 -28.73
CA PHE A 6 -17.46 15.46 -28.52
C PHE A 6 -16.14 15.74 -29.25
N TYR A 7 -15.20 14.81 -29.20
CA TYR A 7 -13.92 14.96 -29.87
C TYR A 7 -14.05 15.05 -31.39
N ARG A 8 -14.86 14.18 -32.00
CA ARG A 8 -15.01 14.13 -33.48
C ARG A 8 -15.97 15.17 -34.04
N HIS A 9 -17.04 15.48 -33.33
CA HIS A 9 -18.13 16.30 -33.87
C HIS A 9 -18.29 17.66 -33.18
N MET A 10 -17.75 17.85 -31.98
CA MET A 10 -17.93 19.07 -31.19
C MET A 10 -16.62 19.55 -30.55
N LYS A 11 -15.50 19.39 -31.25
CA LYS A 11 -14.16 19.78 -30.79
C LYS A 11 -14.08 21.23 -30.26
N PRO A 12 -14.74 22.23 -30.84
CA PRO A 12 -14.73 23.60 -30.30
C PRO A 12 -15.20 23.71 -28.84
N ILE A 13 -16.06 22.82 -28.35
CA ILE A 13 -16.48 22.78 -26.95
C ILE A 13 -15.33 22.38 -26.04
N ILE A 14 -14.53 21.42 -26.46
CA ILE A 14 -13.32 20.99 -25.71
C ILE A 14 -12.28 22.10 -25.73
N ASP A 15 -12.00 22.65 -26.90
CA ASP A 15 -10.99 23.71 -27.13
C ASP A 15 -11.35 24.99 -26.33
N SER A 16 -12.64 25.25 -26.13
CA SER A 16 -13.11 26.37 -25.30
C SER A 16 -13.11 26.09 -23.79
N GLY A 17 -12.69 24.87 -23.37
CA GLY A 17 -12.65 24.48 -21.97
C GLY A 17 -14.01 24.31 -21.30
N ARG A 18 -15.06 24.00 -22.06
CA ARG A 18 -16.44 23.90 -21.56
C ARG A 18 -16.95 22.50 -21.37
N LEU A 19 -16.11 21.48 -21.65
CA LEU A 19 -16.46 20.09 -21.41
C LEU A 19 -15.84 19.59 -20.11
N TYR A 20 -16.69 19.07 -19.22
CA TYR A 20 -16.29 18.53 -17.91
C TYR A 20 -16.89 17.16 -17.70
N ILE A 21 -16.19 16.33 -16.91
CA ILE A 21 -16.69 15.07 -16.38
C ILE A 21 -16.96 15.29 -14.90
N ALA A 22 -18.22 15.11 -14.47
CA ALA A 22 -18.53 15.08 -13.04
C ALA A 22 -18.00 13.78 -12.43
N GLN A 23 -17.33 13.88 -11.28
CA GLN A 23 -16.74 12.75 -10.57
C GLN A 23 -17.60 12.38 -9.35
N PRO A 24 -18.46 11.37 -9.44
CA PRO A 24 -19.18 10.87 -8.28
C PRO A 24 -18.20 10.19 -7.32
N PRO A 25 -18.50 10.15 -6.00
CA PRO A 25 -17.68 9.45 -5.04
C PRO A 25 -17.75 7.94 -5.25
N LEU A 26 -16.65 7.27 -4.99
CA LEU A 26 -16.58 5.81 -5.05
C LEU A 26 -17.07 5.16 -3.75
N TYR A 27 -16.92 5.86 -2.62
CA TYR A 27 -17.24 5.33 -1.29
C TYR A 27 -18.18 6.25 -0.51
N ARG A 28 -19.11 5.61 0.22
CA ARG A 28 -19.92 6.21 1.27
C ARG A 28 -19.56 5.59 2.61
N LEU A 29 -19.16 6.42 3.56
CA LEU A 29 -18.80 6.03 4.93
C LEU A 29 -19.87 6.54 5.89
N LYS A 30 -20.45 5.65 6.69
CA LYS A 30 -21.46 6.02 7.68
C LYS A 30 -20.97 5.62 9.07
N LYS A 31 -20.98 6.60 10.00
CA LYS A 31 -20.67 6.40 11.43
C LYS A 31 -21.76 7.04 12.26
N GLY A 32 -22.64 6.21 12.82
CA GLY A 32 -23.85 6.73 13.51
C GLY A 32 -24.73 7.55 12.55
N ASN A 33 -24.94 8.82 12.85
CA ASN A 33 -25.71 9.75 12.02
C ASN A 33 -24.87 10.54 10.99
N SER A 34 -23.55 10.44 11.05
CA SER A 34 -22.65 11.13 10.13
C SER A 34 -22.41 10.28 8.88
N THR A 35 -22.46 10.92 7.71
CA THR A 35 -22.11 10.34 6.42
C THR A 35 -21.02 11.17 5.77
N VAL A 36 -19.98 10.51 5.27
CA VAL A 36 -18.87 11.14 4.54
C VAL A 36 -18.67 10.38 3.23
N TYR A 37 -18.40 11.10 2.15
CA TYR A 37 -18.12 10.53 0.85
C TYR A 37 -16.63 10.62 0.52
N LYS A 38 -16.09 9.58 -0.12
CA LYS A 38 -14.70 9.52 -0.56
C LYS A 38 -14.64 9.19 -2.05
N LYS A 39 -13.77 9.90 -2.77
CA LYS A 39 -13.74 9.88 -4.23
C LYS A 39 -13.08 8.61 -4.78
N ASP A 40 -12.05 8.10 -4.11
CA ASP A 40 -11.24 6.97 -4.55
C ASP A 40 -10.66 6.16 -3.37
N ASP A 41 -9.94 5.08 -3.69
CA ASP A 41 -9.30 4.20 -2.71
C ASP A 41 -8.26 4.93 -1.85
N THR A 42 -7.53 5.89 -2.43
CA THR A 42 -6.50 6.66 -1.72
C THR A 42 -7.13 7.57 -0.67
N ASP A 43 -8.20 8.29 -1.04
CA ASP A 43 -8.94 9.19 -0.15
C ASP A 43 -9.65 8.41 0.97
N LEU A 44 -10.11 7.17 0.68
CA LEU A 44 -10.63 6.26 1.71
C LEU A 44 -9.53 5.84 2.68
N GLU A 45 -8.37 5.41 2.17
CA GLU A 45 -7.27 4.95 3.01
C GLU A 45 -6.71 6.06 3.90
N ASP A 46 -6.54 7.27 3.36
CA ASP A 46 -6.10 8.43 4.13
C ASP A 46 -7.10 8.78 5.24
N TYR A 47 -8.40 8.72 4.96
CA TYR A 47 -9.44 8.91 5.96
C TYR A 47 -9.38 7.84 7.07
N LEU A 48 -9.18 6.57 6.69
CA LEU A 48 -9.06 5.47 7.65
C LEU A 48 -7.80 5.61 8.53
N ILE A 49 -6.70 6.09 7.96
CA ILE A 49 -5.48 6.39 8.71
C ILE A 49 -5.76 7.50 9.73
N GLU A 50 -6.39 8.59 9.33
CA GLU A 50 -6.73 9.69 10.24
C GLU A 50 -7.66 9.26 11.37
N GLU A 51 -8.69 8.46 11.07
CA GLU A 51 -9.60 7.90 12.10
C GLU A 51 -8.86 6.91 13.02
N GLY A 52 -7.99 6.06 12.47
CA GLY A 52 -7.21 5.07 13.23
C GLY A 52 -6.16 5.70 14.14
N LEU A 53 -5.62 6.87 13.78
CA LEU A 53 -4.68 7.62 14.60
C LEU A 53 -5.33 8.25 15.83
N LYS A 54 -6.65 8.46 15.82
CA LYS A 54 -7.36 9.05 16.98
C LYS A 54 -7.24 8.14 18.20
N ASN A 55 -6.76 8.70 19.30
CA ASN A 55 -6.54 7.98 20.55
C ASN A 55 -5.55 6.80 20.44
N THR A 56 -4.59 6.92 19.52
CA THR A 56 -3.55 5.92 19.29
C THR A 56 -2.19 6.47 19.67
N LYS A 57 -1.41 5.67 20.40
CA LYS A 57 -0.02 5.93 20.74
C LYS A 57 0.82 4.72 20.34
N TYR A 58 2.00 4.97 19.84
CA TYR A 58 2.97 3.94 19.50
C TYR A 58 4.17 4.05 20.41
N GLU A 59 4.56 2.97 21.00
CA GLU A 59 5.79 2.85 21.79
C GLU A 59 6.74 1.93 21.06
N ASN A 60 7.86 2.48 20.61
CA ASN A 60 8.89 1.69 19.97
C ASN A 60 9.73 0.91 20.99
N THR A 61 10.58 -0.01 20.54
CA THR A 61 11.45 -0.82 21.42
C THR A 61 12.48 -0.02 22.19
N GLN A 62 12.63 1.27 21.93
CA GLN A 62 13.50 2.20 22.70
C GLN A 62 12.73 2.85 23.84
N GLN A 63 11.48 2.47 24.09
CA GLN A 63 10.56 3.07 25.08
C GLN A 63 10.24 4.54 24.80
N SER A 64 10.39 4.95 23.56
CA SER A 64 9.97 6.27 23.10
C SER A 64 8.52 6.22 22.68
N GLN A 65 7.65 6.96 23.38
CA GLN A 65 6.25 7.10 22.98
C GLN A 65 6.13 8.11 21.86
N VAL A 66 5.51 7.69 20.77
CA VAL A 66 5.27 8.50 19.58
C VAL A 66 3.76 8.64 19.37
N ALA A 67 3.31 9.85 19.12
CA ALA A 67 1.89 10.15 18.86
C ALA A 67 1.77 11.36 17.92
N GLY A 68 0.55 11.61 17.41
CA GLY A 68 0.27 12.77 16.54
C GLY A 68 1.06 12.72 15.23
N GLU A 69 1.69 13.84 14.84
CA GLU A 69 2.39 13.96 13.56
C GLU A 69 3.56 12.98 13.40
N GLN A 70 4.34 12.73 14.46
CA GLN A 70 5.44 11.78 14.39
C GLN A 70 4.95 10.34 14.13
N LEU A 71 3.85 9.94 14.76
CA LEU A 71 3.23 8.65 14.47
C LEU A 71 2.69 8.61 13.03
N LYS A 72 2.13 9.70 12.56
CA LYS A 72 1.63 9.83 11.19
C LYS A 72 2.75 9.60 10.16
N GLU A 73 3.94 10.14 10.38
CA GLU A 73 5.12 9.92 9.52
C GLU A 73 5.50 8.42 9.45
N ILE A 74 5.54 7.73 10.59
CA ILE A 74 5.84 6.28 10.63
C ILE A 74 4.76 5.47 9.91
N ILE A 75 3.50 5.88 10.00
CA ILE A 75 2.38 5.23 9.30
C ILE A 75 2.48 5.44 7.79
N TYR A 76 2.82 6.65 7.32
CA TYR A 76 3.03 6.88 5.89
C TYR A 76 4.26 6.15 5.35
N LEU A 77 5.34 6.02 6.13
CA LEU A 77 6.46 5.14 5.81
C LEU A 77 5.97 3.68 5.66
N SER A 78 5.15 3.22 6.57
CA SER A 78 4.57 1.86 6.56
C SER A 78 3.65 1.65 5.35
N LYS A 79 2.80 2.62 5.01
CA LYS A 79 1.96 2.64 3.80
C LYS A 79 2.82 2.56 2.54
N LYS A 80 3.86 3.39 2.44
CA LYS A 80 4.79 3.37 1.30
C LYS A 80 5.51 2.03 1.18
N THR A 81 5.94 1.47 2.31
CA THR A 81 6.56 0.14 2.36
C THR A 81 5.61 -0.92 1.83
N LYS A 82 4.37 -0.96 2.29
CA LYS A 82 3.34 -1.89 1.83
C LYS A 82 3.12 -1.80 0.32
N ASN A 83 2.99 -0.59 -0.21
CA ASN A 83 2.78 -0.35 -1.64
C ASN A 83 3.94 -0.84 -2.51
N LEU A 84 5.18 -0.83 -1.98
CA LEU A 84 6.36 -1.36 -2.66
C LEU A 84 6.50 -2.88 -2.50
N VAL A 85 6.07 -3.45 -1.38
CA VAL A 85 6.11 -4.90 -1.12
C VAL A 85 5.08 -5.64 -1.96
N MET A 86 3.87 -5.11 -2.11
CA MET A 86 2.75 -5.80 -2.79
C MET A 86 3.07 -6.24 -4.24
N PRO A 87 3.68 -5.43 -5.13
CA PRO A 87 4.06 -5.87 -6.45
C PRO A 87 5.13 -6.97 -6.44
N LEU A 88 6.03 -6.97 -5.45
CA LEU A 88 7.12 -7.94 -5.31
C LEU A 88 6.63 -9.35 -4.92
N LEU A 89 5.40 -9.47 -4.39
CA LEU A 89 4.78 -10.77 -4.08
C LEU A 89 4.63 -11.68 -5.30
N ARG A 90 4.64 -11.13 -6.51
CA ARG A 90 4.65 -11.94 -7.74
C ARG A 90 5.93 -12.76 -7.92
N ARG A 91 7.03 -12.35 -7.28
CA ARG A 91 8.33 -13.04 -7.34
C ARG A 91 8.60 -13.87 -6.09
N VAL A 92 8.31 -13.31 -4.93
CA VAL A 92 8.45 -13.97 -3.62
C VAL A 92 7.10 -13.86 -2.92
N ASP A 93 6.30 -14.93 -2.98
CA ASP A 93 4.94 -14.97 -2.42
C ASP A 93 4.96 -15.09 -0.88
N ASN A 94 5.69 -14.16 -0.25
CA ASN A 94 5.75 -14.04 1.20
C ASN A 94 6.14 -12.62 1.60
N ALA A 95 5.18 -11.85 2.11
CA ALA A 95 5.36 -10.46 2.49
C ALA A 95 6.37 -10.30 3.65
N ASP A 96 6.35 -11.20 4.63
CA ASP A 96 7.25 -11.16 5.79
C ASP A 96 8.72 -11.27 5.36
N ILE A 97 9.01 -12.14 4.36
CA ILE A 97 10.37 -12.29 3.82
C ILE A 97 10.84 -10.97 3.21
N ILE A 98 10.03 -10.36 2.35
CA ILE A 98 10.39 -9.12 1.65
C ILE A 98 10.58 -7.97 2.63
N GLU A 99 9.58 -7.76 3.50
CA GLU A 99 9.56 -6.71 4.50
C GLU A 99 10.76 -6.79 5.44
N HIS A 100 10.97 -7.95 6.05
CA HIS A 100 12.05 -8.12 7.01
C HIS A 100 13.44 -8.10 6.36
N THR A 101 13.56 -8.52 5.10
CA THR A 101 14.81 -8.35 4.34
C THR A 101 15.10 -6.88 4.07
N ALA A 102 14.08 -6.08 3.77
CA ALA A 102 14.25 -4.63 3.61
C ALA A 102 14.70 -3.94 4.93
N ILE A 103 14.07 -4.27 6.05
CA ILE A 103 14.40 -3.72 7.38
C ILE A 103 15.87 -3.95 7.75
N VAL A 104 16.42 -5.13 7.44
CA VAL A 104 17.81 -5.48 7.78
C VAL A 104 18.82 -5.14 6.69
N ARG A 105 18.43 -4.32 5.71
CA ARG A 105 19.27 -3.91 4.57
C ARG A 105 19.71 -5.08 3.66
N GLY A 106 18.96 -6.18 3.65
CA GLY A 106 19.24 -7.32 2.78
C GLY A 106 18.94 -7.09 1.30
N LEU A 107 18.25 -5.98 0.96
CA LEU A 107 18.02 -5.53 -0.42
C LEU A 107 19.12 -4.60 -0.95
N ASP A 108 20.21 -4.37 -0.20
CA ASP A 108 21.38 -3.66 -0.72
C ASP A 108 22.30 -4.66 -1.42
N LEU A 109 22.53 -4.46 -2.71
CA LEU A 109 23.34 -5.38 -3.54
C LEU A 109 24.75 -5.58 -3.00
N ARG A 110 25.34 -4.54 -2.35
CA ARG A 110 26.66 -4.64 -1.72
C ARG A 110 26.64 -5.61 -0.54
N ASN A 111 25.60 -5.54 0.28
CA ASN A 111 25.42 -6.44 1.42
C ASN A 111 25.16 -7.88 0.96
N LEU A 112 24.40 -8.02 -0.14
CA LEU A 112 24.10 -9.32 -0.72
C LEU A 112 25.35 -10.01 -1.28
N LYS A 113 26.29 -9.27 -1.86
CA LYS A 113 27.56 -9.80 -2.41
C LYS A 113 28.67 -9.94 -1.37
N ASP A 114 28.52 -9.35 -0.18
CA ASP A 114 29.47 -9.53 0.92
C ASP A 114 29.15 -10.77 1.72
N LYS A 115 30.08 -11.74 1.75
CA LYS A 115 29.87 -13.03 2.41
C LYS A 115 29.62 -12.88 3.92
N THR A 116 30.35 -12.00 4.59
CA THR A 116 30.25 -11.84 6.05
C THR A 116 28.94 -11.14 6.41
N ILE A 117 28.66 -10.03 5.78
CA ILE A 117 27.41 -9.26 6.00
C ILE A 117 26.20 -10.09 5.60
N GLY A 118 26.25 -10.79 4.46
CA GLY A 118 25.15 -11.64 3.99
C GLY A 118 24.85 -12.78 4.97
N GLN A 119 25.86 -13.41 5.57
CA GLN A 119 25.66 -14.44 6.59
C GLN A 119 25.05 -13.89 7.88
N GLU A 120 25.47 -12.69 8.32
CA GLU A 120 24.88 -12.03 9.49
C GLU A 120 23.41 -11.67 9.24
N ILE A 121 23.10 -11.11 8.07
CA ILE A 121 21.74 -10.82 7.64
C ILE A 121 20.90 -12.10 7.63
N ALA A 122 21.39 -13.20 7.02
CA ALA A 122 20.67 -14.46 6.97
C ALA A 122 20.36 -15.01 8.38
N LYS A 123 21.34 -14.99 9.27
CA LYS A 123 21.16 -15.41 10.67
C LYS A 123 20.10 -14.57 11.39
N TYR A 124 20.16 -13.26 11.20
CA TYR A 124 19.21 -12.36 11.83
C TYR A 124 17.79 -12.52 11.25
N LEU A 125 17.65 -12.69 9.93
CA LEU A 125 16.37 -12.98 9.27
C LEU A 125 15.77 -14.30 9.76
N GLN A 126 16.58 -15.35 9.95
CA GLN A 126 16.10 -16.61 10.51
C GLN A 126 15.49 -16.42 11.90
N GLN A 127 16.15 -15.65 12.76
CA GLN A 127 15.62 -15.34 14.10
C GLN A 127 14.31 -14.53 14.02
N ARG A 128 14.26 -13.50 13.18
CA ARG A 128 13.06 -12.67 13.00
C ARG A 128 11.88 -13.48 12.49
N LEU A 129 12.04 -14.22 11.41
CA LEU A 129 10.96 -15.03 10.82
C LEU A 129 10.44 -16.10 11.79
N ASN A 130 11.33 -16.71 12.57
CA ASN A 130 10.90 -17.66 13.61
C ASN A 130 10.20 -16.99 14.78
N LEU A 131 10.48 -15.72 15.04
CA LEU A 131 9.84 -14.96 16.12
C LEU A 131 8.41 -14.55 15.76
N ILE A 132 8.20 -14.06 14.53
CA ILE A 132 6.89 -13.58 14.05
C ILE A 132 5.96 -14.74 13.66
N SER A 133 6.52 -15.88 13.25
CA SER A 133 5.71 -17.03 12.82
C SER A 133 4.93 -17.65 13.97
N ASN A 134 3.72 -18.12 13.69
CA ASN A 134 2.94 -18.93 14.61
C ASN A 134 3.69 -20.21 14.99
N ILE A 135 3.43 -20.77 16.17
CA ILE A 135 4.13 -21.94 16.70
C ILE A 135 4.17 -23.13 15.72
N SER A 136 3.08 -23.35 14.97
CA SER A 136 2.96 -24.39 13.95
C SER A 136 3.71 -24.12 12.65
N GLN A 137 4.19 -22.88 12.45
CA GLN A 137 4.85 -22.41 11.23
C GLN A 137 6.30 -21.97 11.46
N LYS A 138 6.83 -22.15 12.65
CA LYS A 138 8.25 -21.98 12.96
C LYS A 138 9.05 -23.04 12.20
N ASN A 139 10.36 -22.91 12.17
CA ASN A 139 11.37 -23.72 11.49
C ASN A 139 11.89 -23.10 10.19
N TRP A 140 11.91 -21.79 10.12
CA TRP A 140 12.64 -21.10 9.08
C TRP A 140 14.14 -21.40 9.17
N LYS A 141 14.72 -21.79 8.04
CA LYS A 141 16.16 -21.87 7.82
C LYS A 141 16.50 -20.84 6.77
N VAL A 142 17.40 -19.92 7.13
CA VAL A 142 17.84 -18.88 6.21
C VAL A 142 19.35 -19.00 6.05
N SER A 143 19.80 -19.07 4.82
CA SER A 143 21.21 -19.17 4.46
C SER A 143 21.58 -18.13 3.41
N HIS A 144 22.82 -17.70 3.44
CA HIS A 144 23.40 -16.84 2.43
C HIS A 144 24.42 -17.63 1.61
N ASN A 145 24.33 -17.54 0.28
CA ASN A 145 25.24 -18.19 -0.65
C ASN A 145 25.68 -17.15 -1.69
N THR A 146 26.94 -16.83 -1.74
CA THR A 146 27.67 -15.95 -2.67
C THR A 146 26.96 -14.62 -3.03
N ASP A 147 25.76 -14.66 -3.57
CA ASP A 147 25.03 -13.52 -4.15
C ASP A 147 23.50 -13.57 -3.93
N HIS A 148 23.04 -14.49 -3.08
CA HIS A 148 21.62 -14.64 -2.79
C HIS A 148 21.33 -15.15 -1.38
N ILE A 149 20.14 -14.84 -0.88
CA ILE A 149 19.61 -15.34 0.39
C ILE A 149 18.53 -16.36 0.09
N ILE A 150 18.66 -17.55 0.70
CA ILE A 150 17.72 -18.65 0.56
C ILE A 150 16.94 -18.78 1.87
N PHE A 151 15.62 -18.84 1.74
CA PHE A 151 14.68 -19.08 2.83
C PHE A 151 14.01 -20.40 2.59
N GLU A 152 14.08 -21.29 3.57
CA GLU A 152 13.47 -22.63 3.52
C GLU A 152 12.65 -22.88 4.79
N ARG A 153 11.48 -23.46 4.61
CA ARG A 153 10.60 -23.86 5.70
C ARG A 153 9.86 -25.13 5.32
N THR A 154 9.80 -26.10 6.25
CA THR A 154 8.99 -27.30 6.04
C THR A 154 7.76 -27.26 6.93
N ILE A 155 6.57 -27.31 6.32
CA ILE A 155 5.28 -27.36 6.99
C ILE A 155 4.53 -28.61 6.53
N ARG A 156 4.15 -29.46 7.46
CA ARG A 156 3.37 -30.69 7.20
C ARG A 156 3.96 -31.56 6.07
N GLY A 157 5.30 -31.63 5.97
CA GLY A 157 6.01 -32.42 4.97
C GLY A 157 6.24 -31.72 3.62
N PHE A 158 5.72 -30.52 3.42
CA PHE A 158 6.01 -29.71 2.24
C PHE A 158 7.10 -28.69 2.57
N THR A 159 8.14 -28.63 1.73
CA THR A 159 9.20 -27.63 1.86
C THR A 159 8.95 -26.47 0.92
N GLU A 160 8.72 -25.30 1.51
CA GLU A 160 8.67 -24.02 0.82
C GLU A 160 10.09 -23.47 0.69
N LYS A 161 10.41 -22.92 -0.47
CA LYS A 161 11.70 -22.31 -0.74
C LYS A 161 11.51 -20.99 -1.46
N TYR A 162 12.13 -19.94 -0.93
CA TYR A 162 12.15 -18.60 -1.51
C TYR A 162 13.59 -18.13 -1.67
N ILE A 163 13.85 -17.34 -2.70
CA ILE A 163 15.19 -16.82 -3.01
C ILE A 163 15.10 -15.34 -3.25
N ILE A 164 15.98 -14.59 -2.59
CA ILE A 164 16.25 -13.19 -2.91
C ILE A 164 17.65 -13.11 -3.50
N ASP A 165 17.71 -12.87 -4.79
CA ASP A 165 18.91 -12.80 -5.61
C ASP A 165 19.13 -11.40 -6.19
N GLU A 166 20.16 -11.24 -7.02
CA GLU A 166 20.46 -9.98 -7.70
C GLU A 166 19.29 -9.54 -8.58
N ASP A 167 18.64 -10.46 -9.32
CA ASP A 167 17.52 -10.14 -10.20
C ASP A 167 16.29 -9.59 -9.43
N PHE A 168 16.10 -10.06 -8.20
CA PHE A 168 15.08 -9.50 -7.32
C PHE A 168 15.46 -8.08 -6.86
N VAL A 169 16.71 -7.89 -6.43
CA VAL A 169 17.19 -6.63 -5.83
C VAL A 169 17.27 -5.48 -6.83
N ILE A 170 17.55 -5.77 -8.11
CA ILE A 170 17.66 -4.73 -9.15
C ILE A 170 16.30 -4.21 -9.65
N THR A 171 15.17 -4.83 -9.26
CA THR A 171 13.84 -4.34 -9.66
C THR A 171 13.60 -2.91 -9.18
N PRO A 172 12.80 -2.12 -9.90
CA PRO A 172 12.48 -0.75 -9.50
C PRO A 172 11.87 -0.67 -8.09
N GLU A 173 10.97 -1.59 -7.77
CA GLU A 173 10.29 -1.66 -6.46
C GLU A 173 11.26 -2.02 -5.34
N SER A 174 12.17 -3.00 -5.56
CA SER A 174 13.19 -3.35 -4.56
C SER A 174 14.18 -2.23 -4.32
N LYS A 175 14.60 -1.52 -5.37
CA LYS A 175 15.45 -0.33 -5.26
C LYS A 175 14.77 0.77 -4.46
N ALA A 176 13.51 1.09 -4.80
CA ALA A 176 12.73 2.08 -4.06
C ALA A 176 12.52 1.68 -2.59
N LEU A 177 12.31 0.38 -2.31
CA LEU A 177 12.20 -0.15 -0.96
C LEU A 177 13.55 -0.05 -0.20
N ASN A 178 14.67 -0.31 -0.87
CA ASN A 178 16.00 -0.16 -0.29
C ASN A 178 16.37 1.31 0.02
N GLU A 179 15.79 2.28 -0.68
CA GLU A 179 15.95 3.71 -0.33
C GLU A 179 15.38 4.03 1.06
N LEU A 180 14.35 3.31 1.49
CA LEU A 180 13.72 3.45 2.82
C LEU A 180 14.48 2.75 3.94
N LYS A 181 15.57 2.07 3.66
CA LYS A 181 16.30 1.19 4.60
C LYS A 181 16.70 1.83 5.93
N ASN A 182 17.03 3.14 5.92
CA ASN A 182 17.45 3.84 7.14
C ASN A 182 16.25 4.06 8.06
N ASP A 183 15.15 4.57 7.51
CA ASP A 183 13.91 4.84 8.26
C ASP A 183 13.27 3.53 8.75
N LEU A 184 13.29 2.49 7.91
CA LEU A 184 12.82 1.15 8.30
C LEU A 184 13.67 0.56 9.42
N MET A 185 15.00 0.68 9.32
CA MET A 185 15.90 0.19 10.35
C MET A 185 15.73 0.94 11.67
N GLU A 186 15.60 2.26 11.64
CA GLU A 186 15.41 3.08 12.83
C GLU A 186 14.13 2.69 13.59
N ASN A 187 13.03 2.51 12.88
CA ASN A 187 11.73 2.26 13.48
C ASN A 187 11.42 0.79 13.78
N PHE A 188 11.95 -0.16 12.98
CA PHE A 188 11.50 -1.56 13.01
C PHE A 188 12.62 -2.61 13.18
N TYR A 189 13.90 -2.20 13.25
CA TYR A 189 15.01 -3.16 13.34
C TYR A 189 14.97 -4.00 14.61
N ARG A 190 14.73 -3.38 15.76
CA ARG A 190 14.78 -4.07 17.06
C ARG A 190 13.51 -4.88 17.28
N LEU A 191 13.59 -6.17 16.99
CA LEU A 191 12.50 -7.12 17.21
C LEU A 191 12.78 -7.96 18.47
N LYS A 192 11.80 -7.99 19.38
CA LYS A 192 11.77 -8.83 20.57
C LYS A 192 10.54 -9.75 20.50
N GLU A 193 10.35 -10.62 21.49
CA GLU A 193 9.11 -11.41 21.65
C GLU A 193 7.86 -10.54 21.81
N THR A 194 8.04 -9.30 22.24
CA THR A 194 6.98 -8.27 22.34
C THR A 194 6.76 -7.48 21.04
N GLY A 195 7.42 -7.86 19.95
CA GLY A 195 7.38 -7.12 18.68
C GLY A 195 8.50 -6.08 18.55
N CYS A 196 8.45 -5.29 17.49
CA CYS A 196 9.30 -4.10 17.29
C CYS A 196 8.69 -2.84 17.91
N GLY A 197 7.47 -2.91 18.41
CA GLY A 197 6.77 -1.86 19.16
C GLY A 197 5.41 -2.33 19.64
N ILE A 198 4.76 -1.47 20.41
CA ILE A 198 3.41 -1.68 20.96
C ILE A 198 2.52 -0.50 20.57
N ILE A 199 1.36 -0.77 20.02
CA ILE A 199 0.31 0.24 19.84
C ILE A 199 -0.67 0.17 21.01
N ASN A 200 -0.91 1.32 21.61
CA ASN A 200 -1.99 1.55 22.56
C ASN A 200 -3.13 2.28 21.85
N HIS A 201 -4.28 1.64 21.70
CA HIS A 201 -5.49 2.21 21.14
C HIS A 201 -6.68 1.95 22.07
N LYS A 202 -7.34 3.01 22.55
CA LYS A 202 -8.50 2.91 23.46
C LYS A 202 -8.27 2.01 24.68
N ASN A 203 -7.08 2.07 25.26
CA ASN A 203 -6.64 1.26 26.43
C ASN A 203 -6.39 -0.24 26.13
N GLU A 204 -6.33 -0.63 24.90
CA GLU A 204 -5.90 -1.96 24.47
C GLU A 204 -4.50 -1.89 23.87
N GLU A 205 -3.68 -2.91 24.14
CA GLU A 205 -2.30 -3.00 23.68
C GLU A 205 -2.17 -4.04 22.57
N PHE A 206 -1.54 -3.66 21.47
CA PHE A 206 -1.27 -4.54 20.32
C PHE A 206 0.22 -4.55 20.00
N LYS A 207 0.78 -5.74 19.87
CA LYS A 207 2.16 -5.92 19.43
C LYS A 207 2.27 -5.66 17.94
N ILE A 208 3.34 -4.99 17.53
CA ILE A 208 3.67 -4.69 16.15
C ILE A 208 4.95 -5.41 15.76
N PHE A 209 4.94 -6.14 14.66
CA PHE A 209 6.06 -6.94 14.20
C PHE A 209 6.78 -6.35 12.99
N GLY A 210 6.17 -5.39 12.30
CA GLY A 210 6.75 -4.71 11.15
C GLY A 210 5.88 -3.57 10.63
N PRO A 211 6.33 -2.84 9.60
CA PRO A 211 5.56 -1.76 8.99
C PRO A 211 4.24 -2.22 8.39
N LEU A 212 4.15 -3.41 7.78
CA LEU A 212 2.91 -3.92 7.21
C LEU A 212 1.86 -4.19 8.30
N ASP A 213 2.28 -4.81 9.42
CA ASP A 213 1.41 -5.06 10.56
C ASP A 213 0.93 -3.73 11.19
N LEU A 214 1.82 -2.73 11.27
CA LEU A 214 1.48 -1.41 11.79
C LEU A 214 0.38 -0.73 10.97
N ILE A 215 0.55 -0.63 9.65
CA ILE A 215 -0.45 0.02 8.80
C ILE A 215 -1.78 -0.74 8.79
N ASP A 216 -1.75 -2.08 8.80
CA ASP A 216 -2.96 -2.89 8.82
C ASP A 216 -3.75 -2.69 10.12
N LYS A 217 -3.08 -2.63 11.27
CA LYS A 217 -3.73 -2.32 12.57
C LYS A 217 -4.37 -0.93 12.58
N ILE A 218 -3.67 0.08 12.07
CA ILE A 218 -4.23 1.45 12.00
C ILE A 218 -5.46 1.50 11.08
N LEU A 219 -5.41 0.84 9.93
CA LEU A 219 -6.56 0.77 9.03
C LEU A 219 -7.75 0.05 9.68
N ASP A 220 -7.50 -1.01 10.44
CA ASP A 220 -8.55 -1.75 11.16
C ASP A 220 -9.16 -0.89 12.27
N PHE A 221 -8.36 -0.10 13.01
CA PHE A 221 -8.88 0.86 13.99
C PHE A 221 -9.74 1.92 13.30
N GLY A 222 -9.30 2.43 12.15
CA GLY A 222 -10.06 3.39 11.35
C GLY A 222 -11.39 2.85 10.83
N LYS A 223 -11.46 1.56 10.48
CA LYS A 223 -12.70 0.90 10.06
C LYS A 223 -13.66 0.64 11.21
N SER A 224 -13.19 0.65 12.46
CA SER A 224 -14.01 0.30 13.62
C SER A 224 -15.24 1.22 13.75
N GLY A 225 -16.43 0.63 13.72
CA GLY A 225 -17.71 1.33 13.79
C GLY A 225 -18.11 2.10 12.53
N LEU A 226 -17.40 1.90 11.40
CA LEU A 226 -17.77 2.44 10.09
C LEU A 226 -18.53 1.41 9.25
N GLN A 227 -19.60 1.86 8.60
CA GLN A 227 -20.21 1.17 7.49
C GLN A 227 -19.64 1.75 6.18
N ILE A 228 -18.93 0.92 5.43
CA ILE A 228 -18.27 1.31 4.17
C ILE A 228 -19.06 0.70 3.01
N ASN A 229 -19.65 1.54 2.19
CA ASN A 229 -20.36 1.14 0.99
C ASN A 229 -19.59 1.63 -0.24
N ARG A 230 -19.25 0.73 -1.16
CA ARG A 230 -18.64 1.07 -2.44
C ARG A 230 -19.70 1.10 -3.52
N TYR A 231 -19.77 2.22 -4.23
CA TYR A 231 -20.63 2.35 -5.39
C TYR A 231 -19.96 1.77 -6.64
N LYS A 232 -20.66 0.89 -7.35
CA LYS A 232 -20.22 0.34 -8.64
C LYS A 232 -20.67 1.21 -9.82
N GLY A 233 -21.68 2.05 -9.59
CA GLY A 233 -22.21 2.97 -10.59
C GLY A 233 -23.26 3.90 -10.02
N LEU A 234 -23.63 4.93 -10.78
CA LEU A 234 -24.60 5.97 -10.41
C LEU A 234 -26.00 5.41 -10.10
N GLY A 235 -26.37 4.28 -10.69
CA GLY A 235 -27.67 3.63 -10.45
C GLY A 235 -27.86 3.08 -9.03
N GLU A 236 -26.78 3.00 -8.23
CA GLU A 236 -26.84 2.58 -6.82
C GLU A 236 -27.09 3.77 -5.87
N MET A 237 -27.03 5.00 -6.40
CA MET A 237 -27.28 6.23 -5.65
C MET A 237 -28.75 6.61 -5.77
N ASN A 238 -29.36 7.01 -4.64
CA ASN A 238 -30.66 7.65 -4.72
C ASN A 238 -30.54 9.11 -5.21
N PRO A 239 -31.65 9.78 -5.60
CA PRO A 239 -31.60 11.14 -6.16
C PRO A 239 -30.91 12.15 -5.25
N ASP A 240 -31.14 12.10 -3.94
CA ASP A 240 -30.56 13.02 -2.98
C ASP A 240 -29.03 12.85 -2.89
N GLN A 241 -28.56 11.61 -2.83
CA GLN A 241 -27.13 11.28 -2.83
C GLN A 241 -26.44 11.75 -4.11
N LEU A 242 -27.08 11.54 -5.26
CA LEU A 242 -26.56 11.97 -6.54
C LEU A 242 -26.48 13.51 -6.62
N TRP A 243 -27.50 14.18 -6.10
CA TRP A 243 -27.50 15.63 -6.02
C TRP A 243 -26.35 16.15 -5.14
N GLU A 244 -26.29 15.72 -3.87
CA GLU A 244 -25.29 16.15 -2.89
C GLU A 244 -23.85 15.96 -3.35
N THR A 245 -23.56 14.88 -4.08
CA THR A 245 -22.18 14.49 -4.38
C THR A 245 -21.72 14.86 -5.78
N THR A 246 -22.64 15.00 -6.74
CA THR A 246 -22.30 15.08 -8.17
C THR A 246 -22.88 16.29 -8.86
N LEU A 247 -24.01 16.82 -8.38
CA LEU A 247 -24.72 17.91 -9.05
C LEU A 247 -24.66 19.24 -8.31
N ASP A 248 -24.59 19.23 -6.98
CA ASP A 248 -24.48 20.45 -6.18
C ASP A 248 -23.20 21.22 -6.56
N ASN A 249 -23.38 22.51 -6.91
CA ASN A 249 -22.29 23.39 -7.32
C ASN A 249 -21.19 23.56 -6.26
N ASN A 250 -21.54 23.43 -4.98
CA ASN A 250 -20.62 23.65 -3.87
C ASN A 250 -19.76 22.39 -3.56
N GLU A 251 -20.31 21.20 -3.82
CA GLU A 251 -19.73 19.92 -3.42
C GLU A 251 -19.17 19.10 -4.59
N ARG A 252 -19.69 19.33 -5.80
CA ARG A 252 -19.29 18.55 -6.98
C ARG A 252 -17.83 18.75 -7.37
N VAL A 253 -17.20 17.66 -7.77
CA VAL A 253 -15.86 17.67 -8.37
C VAL A 253 -15.97 17.48 -9.87
N LEU A 254 -15.40 18.41 -10.64
CA LEU A 254 -15.42 18.42 -12.09
C LEU A 254 -14.00 18.27 -12.65
N LEU A 255 -13.80 17.28 -13.52
CA LEU A 255 -12.58 17.12 -14.28
C LEU A 255 -12.74 17.79 -15.66
N ALA A 256 -11.93 18.82 -15.94
CA ALA A 256 -11.93 19.46 -17.24
C ALA A 256 -11.31 18.56 -18.30
N VAL A 257 -12.02 18.34 -19.40
CA VAL A 257 -11.51 17.61 -20.56
C VAL A 257 -10.62 18.54 -21.37
N LYS A 258 -9.35 18.16 -21.54
CA LYS A 258 -8.36 18.91 -22.34
C LYS A 258 -7.68 18.00 -23.34
N ILE A 259 -7.30 18.54 -24.47
CA ILE A 259 -6.48 17.89 -25.50
C ILE A 259 -5.12 18.57 -25.44
N ASN A 260 -4.11 17.87 -24.89
CA ASN A 260 -2.76 18.40 -24.84
C ASN A 260 -2.02 18.16 -26.17
N GLU A 261 -2.21 16.96 -26.76
CA GLU A 261 -1.61 16.57 -28.04
C GLU A 261 -2.68 15.89 -28.90
N VAL A 262 -2.85 16.39 -30.12
CA VAL A 262 -3.90 15.90 -31.03
C VAL A 262 -3.59 14.47 -31.50
N ASP A 263 -2.32 14.16 -31.81
CA ASP A 263 -1.92 12.84 -32.29
C ASP A 263 -2.05 11.76 -31.22
N ALA A 264 -1.70 12.08 -29.96
CA ALA A 264 -1.90 11.18 -28.84
C ALA A 264 -3.39 10.92 -28.57
N ALA A 265 -4.24 11.96 -28.69
CA ALA A 265 -5.69 11.80 -28.55
C ALA A 265 -6.29 10.96 -29.68
N ASN A 266 -5.88 11.17 -30.94
CA ASN A 266 -6.32 10.36 -32.08
C ASN A 266 -5.97 8.90 -31.86
N LYS A 267 -4.71 8.62 -31.50
CA LYS A 267 -4.24 7.25 -31.23
C LYS A 267 -5.04 6.60 -30.09
N ALA A 268 -5.27 7.29 -28.99
CA ALA A 268 -6.06 6.76 -27.88
C ALA A 268 -7.50 6.40 -28.31
N PHE A 269 -8.14 7.22 -29.16
CA PHE A 269 -9.47 6.92 -29.68
C PHE A 269 -9.45 5.77 -30.71
N GLU A 270 -8.40 5.62 -31.51
CA GLU A 270 -8.21 4.46 -32.39
C GLU A 270 -8.01 3.17 -31.60
N ASP A 271 -7.14 3.18 -30.59
CA ASP A 271 -6.88 2.03 -29.73
C ASP A 271 -8.14 1.58 -28.96
N LEU A 272 -8.95 2.53 -28.48
CA LEU A 272 -10.14 2.22 -27.68
C LEU A 272 -11.41 1.93 -28.49
N MET A 273 -11.55 2.53 -29.69
CA MET A 273 -12.78 2.54 -30.48
C MET A 273 -12.59 2.08 -31.93
N GLY A 274 -11.35 1.81 -32.34
CA GLY A 274 -11.01 1.28 -33.67
C GLY A 274 -11.41 -0.17 -33.86
N GLY A 275 -11.25 -0.68 -35.11
CA GLY A 275 -11.58 -2.06 -35.45
C GLY A 275 -10.55 -3.10 -35.00
N GLU A 276 -9.32 -2.68 -34.64
CA GLU A 276 -8.27 -3.58 -34.17
C GLU A 276 -8.45 -3.84 -32.66
N THR A 277 -8.60 -5.11 -32.29
CA THR A 277 -8.89 -5.54 -30.91
C THR A 277 -7.66 -5.89 -30.11
N ASP A 278 -6.50 -6.03 -30.74
CA ASP A 278 -5.26 -6.48 -30.09
C ASP A 278 -4.66 -5.45 -29.12
N ALA A 279 -5.05 -4.18 -29.24
CA ALA A 279 -4.61 -3.08 -28.38
C ALA A 279 -5.54 -2.80 -27.17
N ARG A 280 -6.62 -3.59 -26.98
CA ARG A 280 -7.63 -3.39 -25.92
C ARG A 280 -7.38 -4.21 -24.68
#